data_3447bfc7e651701ee838e75d53eafdc8
#
_entry.id   3447bfc7e651701ee838e75d53eafdc8
#
_cell.length_a   1.000
_cell.length_b   1.000
_cell.length_c   1.000
_cell.angle_alpha   90.00
_cell.angle_beta   90.00
_cell.angle_gamma   90.00
#
_symmetry.space_group_name_H-M   'P 1'
#
loop_
_entity.id
_entity.type
_entity.pdbx_description
1 polymer ?
#
loop_
_entity_poly.entity_id
_entity_poly.type
_entity_poly.pdbx_seq_one_letter_code
_entity_poly.pdbx_strand_id
1 'polypeptide(L)'
;MSFKGTITLAQRFALASAVAFALSGCATPVAQKDGATALSAGTPEAVGMSSARLQRVTDGFKAEVAAGRLPGFVIAVARRGQIVYHEAAGSQDVTTKVPMQKDSIFRIYSMTKPLASLAAMILVEEGKLQLTDPLSRHLPEFASMKVAVNRTDASGATVTELVPATRAITVHDLFRHTAGLAYGEVTTNTAVKDAYTKAGLFSPNVIDFDTRSLTPAEFTQRLAAAPLANQPGAAWQYSLASDLLGRVVEAVSGQRLSSFLESRVFKPLNMNDSGFHVPAEKMPRLAQPLPRPASGAFVSAQIDVSKPPGNDSGGAGAVATAMDYLRFSQAMLNGGTLDGQRIISRTTAALMMSDHTGDRPGIPFTASELLLGTQGYGFGLGFMVRTGQGMAGVHGSAGEAMWAGYGGTYFWIDPKEQIVAVLMSQGPAATRGYYRKMVKQLVYQSIID
;
A
#
# COMPACT_ATOMS: atom_id res chain seq x y z
N MET A 1 65.07 33.78 43.81
CA MET A 1 65.83 32.54 43.70
C MET A 1 64.92 31.41 43.31
N SER A 2 65.20 30.87 42.12
CA SER A 2 64.41 29.81 41.43
C SER A 2 64.77 28.45 41.99
N PHE A 3 63.79 27.59 42.22
CA PHE A 3 64.01 26.13 42.20
C PHE A 3 62.96 25.49 41.33
N LYS A 4 63.38 25.08 40.12
CA LYS A 4 62.65 24.17 39.25
C LYS A 4 62.89 22.74 39.68
N GLY A 5 61.86 22.03 40.07
CA GLY A 5 61.87 20.59 40.32
C GLY A 5 61.34 19.84 39.09
N THR A 6 62.23 19.17 38.39
CA THR A 6 61.94 18.32 37.22
C THR A 6 61.36 17.01 37.70
N ILE A 7 60.14 16.69 37.40
CA ILE A 7 59.49 15.37 37.66
C ILE A 7 59.74 14.51 36.40
N THR A 8 60.48 13.42 36.57
CA THR A 8 60.91 12.50 35.52
C THR A 8 59.76 11.63 35.02
N LEU A 9 59.84 11.28 33.74
CA LEU A 9 58.88 10.59 32.89
C LEU A 9 58.46 9.18 33.35
N ALA A 10 59.04 8.68 34.44
CA ALA A 10 58.86 7.29 34.93
C ALA A 10 57.65 7.08 35.89
N GLN A 11 57.00 8.17 36.34
CA GLN A 11 55.85 8.07 37.28
C GLN A 11 54.48 8.21 36.65
N ARG A 12 54.39 8.32 35.30
CA ARG A 12 53.09 8.44 34.58
C ARG A 12 52.59 7.10 33.97
N PHE A 13 53.30 6.00 34.11
CA PHE A 13 52.88 4.72 33.52
C PHE A 13 52.28 3.72 34.53
N ALA A 14 52.18 4.06 35.82
CA ALA A 14 51.68 3.13 36.83
C ALA A 14 50.21 3.35 37.26
N LEU A 15 49.50 4.37 36.70
CA LEU A 15 48.09 4.61 37.05
C LEU A 15 47.07 4.39 35.88
N ALA A 16 47.54 3.90 34.75
CA ALA A 16 46.68 3.63 33.58
C ALA A 16 46.25 2.17 33.42
N SER A 17 46.68 1.27 34.30
CA SER A 17 46.45 -0.20 34.14
C SER A 17 45.40 -0.78 35.11
N ALA A 18 44.72 0.02 35.91
CA ALA A 18 43.79 -0.49 36.93
C ALA A 18 42.30 -0.15 36.71
N VAL A 19 41.92 0.43 35.57
CA VAL A 19 40.51 0.77 35.28
C VAL A 19 39.93 0.03 34.05
N ALA A 20 40.69 -0.88 33.45
CA ALA A 20 40.24 -1.58 32.21
C ALA A 20 39.60 -2.95 32.45
N PHE A 21 39.25 -3.35 33.70
CA PHE A 21 38.74 -4.71 33.96
C PHE A 21 37.43 -4.80 34.74
N ALA A 22 36.50 -3.88 34.54
CA ALA A 22 35.19 -3.95 35.21
C ALA A 22 33.97 -3.49 34.34
N LEU A 23 34.04 -3.61 33.00
CA LEU A 23 32.88 -3.40 32.12
C LEU A 23 32.77 -4.46 31.02
N SER A 24 33.11 -5.73 31.35
CA SER A 24 32.57 -6.87 30.64
C SER A 24 31.24 -7.25 31.25
N GLY A 25 30.30 -6.31 31.22
CA GLY A 25 28.89 -6.62 31.36
C GLY A 25 28.54 -7.51 30.17
N CYS A 26 28.23 -8.78 30.42
CA CYS A 26 27.58 -9.67 29.47
C CYS A 26 26.32 -8.97 28.97
N ALA A 27 26.41 -8.24 27.83
CA ALA A 27 25.27 -8.04 26.99
C ALA A 27 24.90 -9.46 26.52
N THR A 28 24.01 -10.13 27.26
CA THR A 28 23.25 -11.25 26.72
C THR A 28 22.67 -10.74 25.41
N PRO A 29 22.98 -11.35 24.26
CA PRO A 29 22.26 -11.03 23.05
C PRO A 29 20.79 -11.25 23.41
N VAL A 30 19.99 -10.19 23.34
CA VAL A 30 18.54 -10.33 23.33
C VAL A 30 18.30 -11.24 22.15
N ALA A 31 18.03 -12.50 22.44
CA ALA A 31 17.57 -13.46 21.44
C ALA A 31 16.33 -12.82 20.86
N GLN A 32 16.47 -12.22 19.69
CA GLN A 32 15.37 -11.84 18.86
C GLN A 32 14.63 -13.15 18.65
N LYS A 33 13.52 -13.37 19.37
CA LYS A 33 12.63 -14.50 19.12
C LYS A 33 12.34 -14.41 17.64
N ASP A 34 12.88 -15.34 16.87
CA ASP A 34 12.53 -15.51 15.47
C ASP A 34 11.00 -15.56 15.44
N GLY A 35 10.38 -14.49 14.98
CA GLY A 35 8.92 -14.40 14.81
C GLY A 35 8.52 -15.62 14.00
N ALA A 36 7.38 -16.21 14.30
CA ALA A 36 6.90 -17.40 13.63
C ALA A 36 7.04 -17.22 12.11
N THR A 37 7.95 -17.96 11.49
CA THR A 37 8.22 -17.88 10.04
C THR A 37 7.09 -18.49 9.22
N ALA A 38 6.13 -19.15 9.88
CA ALA A 38 4.96 -19.78 9.30
C ALA A 38 3.68 -19.12 9.81
N LEU A 39 2.66 -19.08 8.95
CA LEU A 39 1.31 -18.66 9.30
C LEU A 39 0.47 -19.90 9.61
N SER A 40 0.06 -20.07 10.88
CA SER A 40 -0.67 -21.24 11.35
C SER A 40 -1.99 -20.86 12.02
N ALA A 41 -2.92 -21.80 12.12
CA ALA A 41 -4.13 -21.61 12.94
C ALA A 41 -3.76 -21.55 14.43
N GLY A 42 -4.42 -20.67 15.17
CA GLY A 42 -4.21 -20.52 16.61
C GLY A 42 -5.48 -20.07 17.34
N THR A 43 -5.41 -20.02 18.66
CA THR A 43 -6.49 -19.44 19.48
C THR A 43 -6.13 -17.99 19.85
N PRO A 44 -7.12 -17.09 19.94
CA PRO A 44 -6.88 -15.70 20.35
C PRO A 44 -6.10 -15.60 21.68
N GLU A 45 -6.48 -16.41 22.64
CA GLU A 45 -5.91 -16.41 24.00
C GLU A 45 -4.41 -16.79 24.01
N ALA A 46 -3.98 -17.67 23.10
CA ALA A 46 -2.59 -18.09 22.99
C ALA A 46 -1.66 -16.95 22.55
N VAL A 47 -2.19 -15.90 21.96
CA VAL A 47 -1.43 -14.73 21.48
C VAL A 47 -1.84 -13.43 22.17
N GLY A 48 -2.48 -13.51 23.35
CA GLY A 48 -2.86 -12.34 24.12
C GLY A 48 -4.04 -11.56 23.54
N MET A 49 -4.99 -12.24 22.92
CA MET A 49 -6.24 -11.65 22.44
C MET A 49 -7.45 -12.38 23.08
N SER A 50 -8.59 -11.72 23.15
CA SER A 50 -9.83 -12.28 23.69
C SER A 50 -10.77 -12.68 22.57
N SER A 51 -11.13 -13.96 22.50
CA SER A 51 -12.15 -14.49 21.56
C SER A 51 -13.51 -13.81 21.75
N ALA A 52 -13.93 -13.60 23.01
CA ALA A 52 -15.19 -12.92 23.31
C ALA A 52 -15.20 -11.45 22.82
N ARG A 53 -14.05 -10.76 22.83
CA ARG A 53 -13.94 -9.40 22.29
C ARG A 53 -13.81 -9.41 20.76
N LEU A 54 -13.17 -10.41 20.15
CA LEU A 54 -13.13 -10.59 18.69
C LEU A 54 -14.54 -10.86 18.13
N GLN A 55 -15.43 -11.49 18.89
CA GLN A 55 -16.82 -11.68 18.47
C GLN A 55 -17.51 -10.35 18.14
N ARG A 56 -17.14 -9.24 18.79
CA ARG A 56 -17.67 -7.91 18.49
C ARG A 56 -17.37 -7.45 17.05
N VAL A 57 -16.30 -7.96 16.42
CA VAL A 57 -16.02 -7.72 15.00
C VAL A 57 -17.14 -8.35 14.16
N THR A 58 -17.42 -9.62 14.41
CA THR A 58 -18.50 -10.34 13.72
C THR A 58 -19.85 -9.65 13.90
N ASP A 59 -20.21 -9.34 15.13
CA ASP A 59 -21.51 -8.77 15.47
C ASP A 59 -21.70 -7.37 14.85
N GLY A 60 -20.67 -6.52 14.94
CA GLY A 60 -20.70 -5.19 14.36
C GLY A 60 -20.85 -5.21 12.84
N PHE A 61 -20.06 -6.03 12.15
CA PHE A 61 -20.15 -6.12 10.70
C PHE A 61 -21.41 -6.84 10.21
N LYS A 62 -21.93 -7.85 10.94
CA LYS A 62 -23.22 -8.45 10.66
C LYS A 62 -24.38 -7.46 10.80
N ALA A 63 -24.33 -6.56 11.77
CA ALA A 63 -25.32 -5.48 11.92
C ALA A 63 -25.32 -4.54 10.71
N GLU A 64 -24.14 -4.20 10.13
CA GLU A 64 -24.04 -3.40 8.92
C GLU A 64 -24.61 -4.10 7.69
N VAL A 65 -24.38 -5.40 7.57
CA VAL A 65 -24.97 -6.24 6.50
C VAL A 65 -26.49 -6.33 6.66
N ALA A 66 -26.99 -6.60 7.87
CA ALA A 66 -28.41 -6.69 8.15
C ALA A 66 -29.15 -5.37 7.87
N ALA A 67 -28.47 -4.24 8.06
CA ALA A 67 -28.99 -2.92 7.73
C ALA A 67 -28.87 -2.55 6.23
N GLY A 68 -28.39 -3.46 5.38
CA GLY A 68 -28.22 -3.25 3.93
C GLY A 68 -27.13 -2.24 3.55
N ARG A 69 -26.23 -1.89 4.48
CA ARG A 69 -25.15 -0.93 4.24
C ARG A 69 -23.88 -1.56 3.66
N LEU A 70 -23.70 -2.88 3.82
CA LEU A 70 -22.66 -3.69 3.18
C LEU A 70 -23.30 -4.91 2.51
N PRO A 71 -22.77 -5.38 1.36
CA PRO A 71 -23.23 -6.63 0.76
C PRO A 71 -22.83 -7.83 1.63
N GLY A 72 -21.61 -7.84 2.08
CA GLY A 72 -20.97 -8.85 2.90
C GLY A 72 -19.51 -8.50 3.15
N PHE A 73 -18.84 -9.31 3.94
CA PHE A 73 -17.43 -9.13 4.28
C PHE A 73 -16.71 -10.46 4.49
N VAL A 74 -15.39 -10.42 4.32
CA VAL A 74 -14.45 -11.41 4.86
C VAL A 74 -13.40 -10.65 5.64
N ILE A 75 -13.16 -11.02 6.91
CA ILE A 75 -12.14 -10.43 7.76
C ILE A 75 -11.22 -11.53 8.26
N ALA A 76 -9.92 -11.34 8.11
CA ALA A 76 -8.89 -12.24 8.62
C ALA A 76 -7.90 -11.46 9.48
N VAL A 77 -7.52 -12.01 10.65
CA VAL A 77 -6.54 -11.43 11.57
C VAL A 77 -5.55 -12.50 12.00
N ALA A 78 -4.28 -12.17 11.95
CA ALA A 78 -3.24 -12.95 12.59
C ALA A 78 -2.43 -12.09 13.57
N ARG A 79 -2.03 -12.67 14.69
CA ARG A 79 -1.12 -12.08 15.66
C ARG A 79 0.00 -13.08 15.98
N ARG A 80 1.24 -12.60 16.01
CA ARG A 80 2.43 -13.44 16.31
C ARG A 80 2.51 -14.69 15.41
N GLY A 81 2.11 -14.55 14.12
CA GLY A 81 2.11 -15.65 13.15
C GLY A 81 0.96 -16.65 13.31
N GLN A 82 -0.02 -16.41 14.18
CA GLN A 82 -1.17 -17.27 14.35
C GLN A 82 -2.45 -16.60 13.84
N ILE A 83 -3.18 -17.28 12.96
CA ILE A 83 -4.52 -16.86 12.49
C ILE A 83 -5.48 -17.07 13.64
N VAL A 84 -5.99 -15.98 14.19
CA VAL A 84 -6.87 -15.99 15.37
C VAL A 84 -8.30 -15.58 15.05
N TYR A 85 -8.53 -15.08 13.84
CA TYR A 85 -9.85 -14.69 13.37
C TYR A 85 -9.92 -14.81 11.85
N HIS A 86 -10.94 -15.50 11.34
CA HIS A 86 -11.22 -15.59 9.91
C HIS A 86 -12.72 -15.86 9.73
N GLU A 87 -13.49 -14.80 9.47
CA GLU A 87 -14.94 -14.85 9.40
C GLU A 87 -15.48 -14.19 8.13
N ALA A 88 -16.58 -14.75 7.65
CA ALA A 88 -17.33 -14.24 6.50
C ALA A 88 -18.80 -14.14 6.86
N ALA A 89 -19.49 -13.12 6.39
CA ALA A 89 -20.95 -13.01 6.52
C ALA A 89 -21.55 -12.08 5.45
N GLY A 90 -22.85 -12.20 5.25
CA GLY A 90 -23.59 -11.49 4.22
C GLY A 90 -23.60 -12.22 2.89
N SER A 91 -23.79 -11.49 1.81
CA SER A 91 -23.88 -12.01 0.45
C SER A 91 -22.62 -11.69 -0.34
N GLN A 92 -22.09 -12.69 -1.03
CA GLN A 92 -21.09 -12.52 -2.07
C GLN A 92 -21.68 -11.77 -3.28
N ASP A 93 -22.92 -12.08 -3.59
CA ASP A 93 -23.77 -11.37 -4.56
C ASP A 93 -25.19 -11.27 -3.99
N VAL A 94 -25.63 -10.06 -3.71
CA VAL A 94 -26.97 -9.82 -3.14
C VAL A 94 -28.10 -10.06 -4.15
N THR A 95 -27.80 -9.96 -5.47
CA THR A 95 -28.78 -10.16 -6.53
C THR A 95 -29.14 -11.64 -6.68
N THR A 96 -28.13 -12.49 -6.65
CA THR A 96 -28.29 -13.95 -6.75
C THR A 96 -28.42 -14.63 -5.39
N LYS A 97 -28.29 -13.87 -4.30
CA LYS A 97 -28.34 -14.34 -2.89
C LYS A 97 -27.30 -15.40 -2.54
N VAL A 98 -26.18 -15.42 -3.28
CA VAL A 98 -25.06 -16.31 -2.97
C VAL A 98 -24.40 -15.82 -1.67
N PRO A 99 -24.24 -16.68 -0.64
CA PRO A 99 -23.64 -16.27 0.63
C PRO A 99 -22.15 -15.99 0.48
N MET A 100 -21.65 -15.02 1.25
CA MET A 100 -20.22 -14.74 1.34
C MET A 100 -19.47 -15.92 1.95
N GLN A 101 -18.39 -16.34 1.32
CA GLN A 101 -17.52 -17.42 1.78
C GLN A 101 -16.15 -16.87 2.19
N LYS A 102 -15.45 -17.60 3.08
CA LYS A 102 -14.10 -17.22 3.52
C LYS A 102 -13.08 -17.14 2.38
N ASP A 103 -13.31 -17.88 1.31
CA ASP A 103 -12.51 -17.96 0.09
C ASP A 103 -13.07 -17.13 -1.08
N SER A 104 -14.04 -16.25 -0.83
CA SER A 104 -14.55 -15.33 -1.85
C SER A 104 -13.41 -14.44 -2.37
N ILE A 105 -13.41 -14.22 -3.69
CA ILE A 105 -12.42 -13.43 -4.41
C ILE A 105 -12.91 -11.99 -4.53
N PHE A 106 -12.04 -11.03 -4.33
CA PHE A 106 -12.38 -9.60 -4.37
C PHE A 106 -11.52 -8.86 -5.39
N ARG A 107 -12.12 -7.87 -6.07
CA ARG A 107 -11.35 -6.81 -6.73
C ARG A 107 -10.69 -6.00 -5.63
N ILE A 108 -9.36 -6.06 -5.53
CA ILE A 108 -8.64 -5.38 -4.44
C ILE A 108 -8.26 -3.94 -4.77
N TYR A 109 -8.48 -3.51 -6.02
CA TYR A 109 -8.20 -2.14 -6.46
C TYR A 109 -6.82 -1.66 -5.98
N SER A 110 -6.77 -0.55 -5.27
CA SER A 110 -5.51 0.08 -4.85
C SER A 110 -4.67 -0.75 -3.87
N MET A 111 -5.19 -1.84 -3.32
CA MET A 111 -4.33 -2.83 -2.63
C MET A 111 -3.40 -3.57 -3.60
N THR A 112 -3.52 -3.36 -4.92
CA THR A 112 -2.52 -3.76 -5.93
C THR A 112 -1.20 -2.99 -5.79
N LYS A 113 -1.23 -1.73 -5.31
CA LYS A 113 -0.04 -0.85 -5.23
C LYS A 113 1.11 -1.43 -4.40
N PRO A 114 0.88 -1.97 -3.18
CA PRO A 114 1.93 -2.64 -2.42
C PRO A 114 2.55 -3.83 -3.17
N LEU A 115 1.74 -4.59 -3.92
CA LEU A 115 2.22 -5.73 -4.72
C LEU A 115 3.10 -5.27 -5.89
N ALA A 116 2.67 -4.25 -6.65
CA ALA A 116 3.47 -3.65 -7.72
C ALA A 116 4.76 -3.02 -7.19
N SER A 117 4.69 -2.38 -6.02
CA SER A 117 5.87 -1.84 -5.34
C SER A 117 6.82 -2.96 -4.90
N LEU A 118 6.31 -4.06 -4.35
CA LEU A 118 7.14 -5.23 -4.03
C LEU A 118 7.84 -5.78 -5.27
N ALA A 119 7.13 -5.90 -6.40
CA ALA A 119 7.73 -6.36 -7.66
C ALA A 119 8.92 -5.48 -8.09
N ALA A 120 8.76 -4.16 -8.03
CA ALA A 120 9.84 -3.23 -8.36
C ALA A 120 10.99 -3.29 -7.33
N MET A 121 10.69 -3.46 -6.03
CA MET A 121 11.72 -3.59 -4.99
C MET A 121 12.50 -4.90 -5.06
N ILE A 122 11.93 -5.98 -5.59
CA ILE A 122 12.67 -7.21 -5.93
C ILE A 122 13.74 -6.88 -6.98
N LEU A 123 13.40 -6.10 -8.01
CA LEU A 123 14.37 -5.69 -9.04
C LEU A 123 15.42 -4.71 -8.48
N VAL A 124 15.05 -3.87 -7.51
CA VAL A 124 16.02 -3.01 -6.79
C VAL A 124 17.00 -3.88 -5.99
N GLU A 125 16.53 -4.87 -5.26
CA GLU A 125 17.34 -5.79 -4.48
C GLU A 125 18.27 -6.63 -5.37
N GLU A 126 17.84 -6.98 -6.59
CA GLU A 126 18.66 -7.66 -7.59
C GLU A 126 19.67 -6.75 -8.32
N GLY A 127 19.72 -5.45 -7.98
CA GLY A 127 20.61 -4.49 -8.62
C GLY A 127 20.23 -4.11 -10.06
N LYS A 128 19.04 -4.51 -10.52
CA LYS A 128 18.53 -4.25 -11.88
C LYS A 128 17.84 -2.89 -12.01
N LEU A 129 17.41 -2.31 -10.89
CA LEU A 129 16.71 -1.05 -10.79
C LEU A 129 17.27 -0.25 -9.62
N GLN A 130 17.34 1.08 -9.73
CA GLN A 130 17.70 1.97 -8.62
C GLN A 130 16.58 2.96 -8.35
N LEU A 131 16.33 3.28 -7.07
CA LEU A 131 15.34 4.29 -6.70
C LEU A 131 15.65 5.67 -7.30
N THR A 132 16.91 5.97 -7.47
CA THR A 132 17.40 7.24 -8.05
C THR A 132 17.44 7.27 -9.58
N ASP A 133 17.18 6.15 -10.25
CA ASP A 133 17.16 6.14 -11.72
C ASP A 133 16.14 7.16 -12.23
N PRO A 134 16.49 7.98 -13.24
CA PRO A 134 15.49 8.76 -13.94
C PRO A 134 14.54 7.82 -14.67
N LEU A 135 13.24 8.11 -14.58
CA LEU A 135 12.18 7.29 -15.21
C LEU A 135 12.46 7.07 -16.70
N SER A 136 12.96 8.09 -17.38
CA SER A 136 13.29 8.07 -18.81
C SER A 136 14.38 7.05 -19.20
N ARG A 137 15.14 6.52 -18.24
CA ARG A 137 16.07 5.40 -18.50
C ARG A 137 15.32 4.12 -18.90
N HIS A 138 14.14 3.92 -18.34
CA HIS A 138 13.34 2.72 -18.53
C HIS A 138 12.14 2.95 -19.46
N LEU A 139 11.61 4.18 -19.47
CA LEU A 139 10.48 4.65 -20.27
C LEU A 139 10.85 5.98 -20.92
N PRO A 140 11.52 5.95 -22.10
CA PRO A 140 12.12 7.13 -22.74
C PRO A 140 11.13 8.27 -23.03
N GLU A 141 9.85 7.97 -23.23
CA GLU A 141 8.77 8.93 -23.47
C GLU A 141 8.61 9.97 -22.34
N PHE A 142 9.12 9.69 -21.14
CA PHE A 142 9.07 10.60 -19.99
C PHE A 142 10.32 11.52 -19.86
N ALA A 143 11.16 11.61 -20.89
CA ALA A 143 12.40 12.39 -20.84
C ALA A 143 12.18 13.91 -20.73
N SER A 144 11.08 14.44 -21.32
CA SER A 144 10.85 15.88 -21.48
C SER A 144 9.47 16.29 -21.00
N MET A 145 9.19 16.06 -19.71
CA MET A 145 7.89 16.36 -19.12
C MET A 145 7.67 17.86 -18.93
N LYS A 146 6.43 18.29 -19.10
CA LYS A 146 5.95 19.64 -18.78
C LYS A 146 5.01 19.59 -17.58
N VAL A 147 4.95 20.70 -16.84
CA VAL A 147 4.09 20.88 -15.66
C VAL A 147 3.05 21.95 -15.97
N ALA A 148 1.80 21.69 -15.68
CA ALA A 148 0.72 22.67 -15.80
C ALA A 148 0.69 23.55 -14.55
N VAL A 149 1.11 24.79 -14.68
CA VAL A 149 1.15 25.78 -13.59
C VAL A 149 0.04 26.81 -13.80
N ASN A 150 -0.83 26.96 -12.82
CA ASN A 150 -1.85 28.02 -12.81
C ASN A 150 -1.24 29.33 -12.34
N ARG A 151 -1.42 30.41 -13.12
CA ARG A 151 -1.00 31.78 -12.78
C ARG A 151 -2.21 32.71 -12.90
N THR A 152 -2.21 33.77 -12.12
CA THR A 152 -3.19 34.86 -12.29
C THR A 152 -2.60 35.87 -13.26
N ASP A 153 -3.29 36.17 -14.36
CA ASP A 153 -2.88 37.18 -15.31
C ASP A 153 -3.19 38.61 -14.83
N ALA A 154 -2.80 39.60 -15.64
CA ALA A 154 -3.03 41.02 -15.29
C ALA A 154 -4.48 41.41 -15.18
N SER A 155 -5.44 40.64 -15.74
CA SER A 155 -6.86 40.83 -15.62
C SER A 155 -7.48 40.16 -14.38
N GLY A 156 -6.70 39.40 -13.62
CA GLY A 156 -7.20 38.60 -12.50
C GLY A 156 -7.71 37.22 -12.91
N ALA A 157 -7.62 36.84 -14.16
CA ALA A 157 -8.04 35.52 -14.63
C ALA A 157 -6.96 34.43 -14.38
N THR A 158 -7.40 33.21 -14.07
CA THR A 158 -6.48 32.08 -13.97
C THR A 158 -6.15 31.56 -15.36
N VAL A 159 -4.88 31.61 -15.74
CA VAL A 159 -4.32 31.02 -16.96
C VAL A 159 -3.39 29.88 -16.62
N THR A 160 -3.41 28.80 -17.41
CA THR A 160 -2.48 27.68 -17.24
C THR A 160 -1.32 27.84 -18.22
N GLU A 161 -0.12 27.81 -17.69
CA GLU A 161 1.13 27.79 -18.44
C GLU A 161 1.77 26.40 -18.35
N LEU A 162 2.29 25.87 -19.47
CA LEU A 162 3.03 24.63 -19.50
C LEU A 162 4.54 24.94 -19.42
N VAL A 163 5.13 24.74 -18.25
CA VAL A 163 6.55 24.96 -18.02
C VAL A 163 7.34 23.65 -18.03
N PRO A 164 8.62 23.61 -18.35
CA PRO A 164 9.43 22.40 -18.21
C PRO A 164 9.46 21.87 -16.77
N ALA A 165 9.56 20.56 -16.61
CA ALA A 165 9.88 19.97 -15.31
C ALA A 165 11.30 20.42 -14.89
N THR A 166 11.46 20.81 -13.62
CA THR A 166 12.75 21.31 -13.08
C THR A 166 13.79 20.21 -12.88
N ARG A 167 13.36 18.96 -12.84
CA ARG A 167 14.19 17.76 -12.84
C ARG A 167 13.42 16.57 -13.45
N ALA A 168 14.16 15.52 -13.79
CA ALA A 168 13.54 14.27 -14.20
C ALA A 168 12.71 13.64 -13.05
N ILE A 169 11.65 12.94 -13.41
CA ILE A 169 10.96 12.00 -12.51
C ILE A 169 11.93 10.87 -12.21
N THR A 170 12.03 10.46 -10.94
CA THR A 170 12.79 9.29 -10.53
C THR A 170 11.86 8.09 -10.26
N VAL A 171 12.40 6.88 -10.27
CA VAL A 171 11.69 5.67 -9.84
C VAL A 171 11.16 5.84 -8.41
N HIS A 172 11.94 6.47 -7.52
CA HIS A 172 11.51 6.78 -6.14
C HIS A 172 10.25 7.65 -6.09
N ASP A 173 10.11 8.61 -7.02
CA ASP A 173 8.93 9.47 -7.08
C ASP A 173 7.65 8.68 -7.43
N LEU A 174 7.77 7.60 -8.23
CA LEU A 174 6.64 6.74 -8.54
C LEU A 174 6.15 5.98 -7.31
N PHE A 175 7.06 5.39 -6.54
CA PHE A 175 6.73 4.63 -5.34
C PHE A 175 5.94 5.45 -4.31
N ARG A 176 6.31 6.70 -4.13
CA ARG A 176 5.79 7.57 -3.07
C ARG A 176 4.84 8.66 -3.57
N HIS A 177 4.32 8.54 -4.80
CA HIS A 177 3.36 9.49 -5.38
C HIS A 177 3.84 10.96 -5.39
N THR A 178 5.15 11.20 -5.65
CA THR A 178 5.71 12.55 -5.80
C THR A 178 6.18 12.86 -7.22
N ALA A 179 5.77 12.03 -8.19
CA ALA A 179 6.15 12.18 -9.60
C ALA A 179 5.51 13.38 -10.31
N GLY A 180 4.54 14.05 -9.68
CA GLY A 180 3.74 15.10 -10.31
C GLY A 180 2.58 14.58 -11.16
N LEU A 181 2.40 13.27 -11.26
CA LEU A 181 1.23 12.63 -11.87
C LEU A 181 -0.02 12.81 -11.01
N ALA A 182 -1.21 12.54 -11.58
CA ALA A 182 -2.49 12.65 -10.89
C ALA A 182 -3.42 11.48 -11.19
N TYR A 183 -4.57 11.46 -10.53
CA TYR A 183 -5.81 10.83 -10.99
C TYR A 183 -6.80 11.93 -11.41
N GLY A 184 -7.52 11.76 -12.51
CA GLY A 184 -8.44 12.77 -13.04
C GLY A 184 -9.60 13.09 -12.10
N GLU A 185 -10.10 12.11 -11.33
CA GLU A 185 -11.16 12.33 -10.34
C GLU A 185 -10.68 13.06 -9.09
N VAL A 186 -9.38 13.02 -8.79
CA VAL A 186 -8.82 13.59 -7.55
C VAL A 186 -8.16 14.95 -7.79
N THR A 187 -7.57 15.16 -8.99
CA THR A 187 -6.85 16.41 -9.26
C THR A 187 -7.77 17.63 -9.36
N THR A 188 -7.33 18.72 -8.75
CA THR A 188 -7.94 20.05 -8.91
C THR A 188 -7.35 20.84 -10.09
N ASN A 189 -6.28 20.34 -10.71
CA ASN A 189 -5.66 20.95 -11.89
C ASN A 189 -6.50 20.61 -13.13
N THR A 190 -7.28 21.57 -13.61
CA THR A 190 -8.22 21.39 -14.74
C THR A 190 -7.48 21.04 -16.02
N ALA A 191 -6.32 21.65 -16.29
CA ALA A 191 -5.55 21.38 -17.50
C ALA A 191 -5.04 19.92 -17.55
N VAL A 192 -4.65 19.35 -16.40
CA VAL A 192 -4.27 17.94 -16.30
C VAL A 192 -5.50 17.04 -16.48
N LYS A 193 -6.63 17.38 -15.84
CA LYS A 193 -7.88 16.65 -16.00
C LYS A 193 -8.34 16.60 -17.46
N ASP A 194 -8.31 17.73 -18.14
CA ASP A 194 -8.69 17.86 -19.55
C ASP A 194 -7.74 17.07 -20.46
N ALA A 195 -6.42 17.12 -20.18
CA ALA A 195 -5.44 16.34 -20.90
C ALA A 195 -5.67 14.82 -20.74
N TYR A 196 -5.96 14.36 -19.52
CA TYR A 196 -6.27 12.95 -19.25
C TYR A 196 -7.58 12.53 -19.92
N THR A 197 -8.60 13.40 -19.93
CA THR A 197 -9.86 13.14 -20.64
C THR A 197 -9.62 13.00 -22.14
N LYS A 198 -8.87 13.94 -22.73
CA LYS A 198 -8.53 13.91 -24.17
C LYS A 198 -7.69 12.69 -24.55
N ALA A 199 -6.80 12.26 -23.65
CA ALA A 199 -5.95 11.08 -23.83
C ALA A 199 -6.71 9.75 -23.60
N GLY A 200 -7.96 9.77 -23.12
CA GLY A 200 -8.73 8.57 -22.76
C GLY A 200 -8.17 7.85 -21.54
N LEU A 201 -7.49 8.58 -20.64
CA LEU A 201 -7.00 8.10 -19.35
C LEU A 201 -7.96 8.38 -18.21
N PHE A 202 -8.94 9.26 -18.43
CA PHE A 202 -10.00 9.64 -17.52
C PHE A 202 -11.31 9.86 -18.28
N SER A 203 -12.40 9.47 -17.64
CA SER A 203 -13.76 9.83 -18.05
C SER A 203 -14.61 10.12 -16.81
N PRO A 204 -15.51 11.12 -16.84
CA PRO A 204 -16.41 11.37 -15.72
C PRO A 204 -17.26 10.17 -15.30
N ASN A 205 -17.44 9.19 -16.20
CA ASN A 205 -18.28 8.00 -15.99
C ASN A 205 -17.49 6.70 -15.73
N VAL A 206 -16.16 6.76 -15.74
CA VAL A 206 -15.24 5.63 -15.49
C VAL A 206 -14.13 6.07 -14.55
N ILE A 207 -13.61 5.13 -13.77
CA ILE A 207 -12.48 5.38 -12.88
C ILE A 207 -11.16 5.41 -13.66
N ASP A 208 -10.24 6.31 -13.30
CA ASP A 208 -8.96 6.55 -13.98
C ASP A 208 -8.08 5.32 -14.12
N PHE A 209 -8.09 4.45 -13.13
CA PHE A 209 -7.22 3.28 -13.11
C PHE A 209 -7.77 2.11 -13.94
N ASP A 210 -8.90 2.27 -14.62
CA ASP A 210 -9.39 1.26 -15.57
C ASP A 210 -8.84 1.52 -16.98
N THR A 211 -7.52 1.38 -17.11
CA THR A 211 -6.82 1.48 -18.40
C THR A 211 -6.62 0.12 -19.05
N ARG A 212 -7.36 -0.89 -18.65
CA ARG A 212 -7.16 -2.30 -19.01
C ARG A 212 -7.40 -2.63 -20.48
N SER A 213 -8.13 -1.77 -21.19
CA SER A 213 -8.35 -1.87 -22.62
C SER A 213 -7.15 -1.39 -23.47
N LEU A 214 -6.27 -0.58 -22.89
CA LEU A 214 -5.07 -0.09 -23.56
C LEU A 214 -3.97 -1.17 -23.59
N THR A 215 -3.07 -1.09 -24.55
CA THR A 215 -1.79 -1.80 -24.45
C THR A 215 -0.84 -1.06 -23.51
N PRO A 216 0.20 -1.73 -22.98
CA PRO A 216 1.22 -1.07 -22.16
C PRO A 216 1.85 0.15 -22.83
N ALA A 217 2.16 0.06 -24.13
CA ALA A 217 2.75 1.16 -24.90
C ALA A 217 1.77 2.32 -25.09
N GLU A 218 0.50 2.06 -25.41
CA GLU A 218 -0.52 3.12 -25.51
C GLU A 218 -0.69 3.85 -24.18
N PHE A 219 -0.73 3.12 -23.06
CA PHE A 219 -0.85 3.73 -21.72
C PHE A 219 0.31 4.69 -21.44
N THR A 220 1.57 4.25 -21.62
CA THR A 220 2.74 5.07 -21.37
C THR A 220 2.82 6.28 -22.30
N GLN A 221 2.58 6.10 -23.60
CA GLN A 221 2.57 7.19 -24.58
C GLN A 221 1.51 8.25 -24.27
N ARG A 222 0.29 7.83 -23.97
CA ARG A 222 -0.81 8.75 -23.63
C ARG A 222 -0.55 9.51 -22.33
N LEU A 223 0.01 8.83 -21.32
CA LEU A 223 0.34 9.45 -20.04
C LEU A 223 1.51 10.44 -20.18
N ALA A 224 2.54 10.11 -20.97
CA ALA A 224 3.68 10.98 -21.21
C ALA A 224 3.33 12.23 -22.04
N ALA A 225 2.28 12.16 -22.87
CA ALA A 225 1.77 13.31 -23.63
C ALA A 225 1.00 14.32 -22.77
N ALA A 226 0.55 13.93 -21.58
CA ALA A 226 -0.16 14.81 -20.66
C ALA A 226 0.83 15.55 -19.74
N PRO A 227 0.48 16.80 -19.32
CA PRO A 227 1.33 17.53 -18.38
C PRO A 227 1.23 16.93 -16.96
N LEU A 228 2.27 17.18 -16.17
CA LEU A 228 2.28 16.92 -14.74
C LEU A 228 1.45 17.99 -14.00
N ALA A 229 0.81 17.60 -12.90
CA ALA A 229 0.08 18.50 -12.01
C ALA A 229 1.01 19.29 -11.08
N ASN A 230 2.20 18.77 -10.78
CA ASN A 230 3.19 19.37 -9.88
C ASN A 230 4.59 19.09 -10.39
N GLN A 231 5.56 19.92 -9.97
CA GLN A 231 6.97 19.62 -10.19
C GLN A 231 7.34 18.29 -9.49
N PRO A 232 8.14 17.43 -10.15
CA PRO A 232 8.58 16.18 -9.53
C PRO A 232 9.27 16.41 -8.19
N GLY A 233 8.81 15.71 -7.15
CA GLY A 233 9.28 15.79 -5.78
C GLY A 233 8.71 16.93 -4.93
N ALA A 234 7.91 17.83 -5.50
CA ALA A 234 7.43 19.02 -4.77
C ALA A 234 6.29 18.68 -3.78
N ALA A 235 5.42 17.74 -4.13
CA ALA A 235 4.25 17.41 -3.32
C ALA A 235 3.89 15.92 -3.44
N TRP A 236 3.23 15.40 -2.41
CA TRP A 236 2.54 14.13 -2.48
C TRP A 236 1.19 14.32 -3.19
N GLN A 237 0.96 13.58 -4.26
CA GLN A 237 -0.32 13.55 -4.96
C GLN A 237 -0.66 12.14 -5.42
N TYR A 238 -1.77 11.60 -4.94
CA TYR A 238 -2.26 10.30 -5.33
C TYR A 238 -2.53 10.23 -6.84
N SER A 239 -2.03 9.18 -7.53
CA SER A 239 -1.89 9.23 -8.98
C SER A 239 -1.73 7.84 -9.63
N LEU A 240 -1.69 7.82 -10.97
CA LEU A 240 -1.33 6.68 -11.83
C LEU A 240 0.15 6.24 -11.70
N ALA A 241 0.89 6.75 -10.70
CA ALA A 241 2.31 6.44 -10.53
C ALA A 241 2.59 4.93 -10.34
N SER A 242 1.70 4.21 -9.64
CA SER A 242 1.88 2.76 -9.44
C SER A 242 1.56 1.95 -10.70
N ASP A 243 0.66 2.44 -11.57
CA ASP A 243 0.45 1.86 -12.90
C ASP A 243 1.71 1.99 -13.74
N LEU A 244 2.33 3.18 -13.70
CA LEU A 244 3.58 3.45 -14.39
C LEU A 244 4.76 2.65 -13.79
N LEU A 245 4.77 2.46 -12.46
CA LEU A 245 5.74 1.58 -11.79
C LEU A 245 5.63 0.13 -12.30
N GLY A 246 4.41 -0.35 -12.55
CA GLY A 246 4.18 -1.64 -13.22
C GLY A 246 4.84 -1.72 -14.60
N ARG A 247 4.81 -0.62 -15.37
CA ARG A 247 5.51 -0.55 -16.69
C ARG A 247 7.02 -0.57 -16.52
N VAL A 248 7.56 0.07 -15.48
CA VAL A 248 9.01 -0.02 -15.15
C VAL A 248 9.39 -1.47 -14.84
N VAL A 249 8.59 -2.18 -14.04
CA VAL A 249 8.82 -3.62 -13.77
C VAL A 249 8.88 -4.42 -15.07
N GLU A 250 7.94 -4.18 -16.00
CA GLU A 250 7.93 -4.88 -17.30
C GLU A 250 9.13 -4.52 -18.17
N ALA A 251 9.50 -3.25 -18.25
CA ALA A 251 10.65 -2.79 -19.03
C ALA A 251 11.97 -3.39 -18.52
N VAL A 252 12.13 -3.52 -17.20
CA VAL A 252 13.37 -4.03 -16.58
C VAL A 252 13.42 -5.56 -16.57
N SER A 253 12.28 -6.23 -16.35
CA SER A 253 12.23 -7.69 -16.23
C SER A 253 12.00 -8.42 -17.56
N GLY A 254 11.46 -7.73 -18.57
CA GLY A 254 11.00 -8.35 -19.82
C GLY A 254 9.74 -9.21 -19.67
N GLN A 255 9.04 -9.15 -18.53
CA GLN A 255 7.85 -9.93 -18.22
C GLN A 255 6.66 -9.01 -17.96
N ARG A 256 5.44 -9.48 -18.26
CA ARG A 256 4.23 -8.81 -17.80
C ARG A 256 4.23 -8.71 -16.27
N LEU A 257 3.67 -7.64 -15.72
CA LEU A 257 3.58 -7.45 -14.26
C LEU A 257 2.85 -8.62 -13.60
N SER A 258 1.76 -9.11 -14.19
CA SER A 258 1.02 -10.28 -13.71
C SER A 258 1.90 -11.53 -13.63
N SER A 259 2.68 -11.83 -14.66
CA SER A 259 3.57 -12.99 -14.71
C SER A 259 4.73 -12.88 -13.72
N PHE A 260 5.26 -11.66 -13.57
CA PHE A 260 6.32 -11.39 -12.59
C PHE A 260 5.81 -11.61 -11.17
N LEU A 261 4.66 -11.04 -10.82
CA LEU A 261 4.04 -11.22 -9.51
C LEU A 261 3.65 -12.68 -9.24
N GLU A 262 3.10 -13.37 -10.23
CA GLU A 262 2.76 -14.79 -10.14
C GLU A 262 3.98 -15.62 -9.72
N SER A 263 5.10 -15.48 -10.46
CA SER A 263 6.29 -16.30 -10.23
C SER A 263 7.09 -15.91 -8.99
N ARG A 264 7.13 -14.60 -8.65
CA ARG A 264 8.03 -14.07 -7.61
C ARG A 264 7.34 -13.80 -6.28
N VAL A 265 6.00 -13.71 -6.26
CA VAL A 265 5.24 -13.35 -5.06
C VAL A 265 4.10 -14.34 -4.80
N PHE A 266 3.19 -14.52 -5.76
CA PHE A 266 1.96 -15.27 -5.49
C PHE A 266 2.24 -16.75 -5.26
N LYS A 267 2.99 -17.41 -6.17
CA LYS A 267 3.36 -18.83 -5.99
C LYS A 267 4.21 -19.08 -4.74
N PRO A 268 5.31 -18.35 -4.49
CA PRO A 268 6.11 -18.55 -3.29
C PRO A 268 5.33 -18.37 -1.99
N LEU A 269 4.36 -17.45 -1.98
CA LEU A 269 3.53 -17.19 -0.80
C LEU A 269 2.25 -18.03 -0.76
N ASN A 270 2.02 -18.97 -1.70
CA ASN A 270 0.78 -19.75 -1.82
C ASN A 270 -0.48 -18.86 -1.88
N MET A 271 -0.41 -17.74 -2.60
CA MET A 271 -1.53 -16.82 -2.89
C MET A 271 -2.27 -17.31 -4.15
N ASN A 272 -2.95 -18.45 -4.05
CA ASN A 272 -3.43 -19.22 -5.19
C ASN A 272 -4.64 -18.60 -5.90
N ASP A 273 -5.29 -17.61 -5.30
CA ASP A 273 -6.46 -16.91 -5.85
C ASP A 273 -6.14 -15.44 -6.18
N SER A 274 -4.86 -15.07 -6.16
CA SER A 274 -4.39 -13.75 -6.54
C SER A 274 -3.99 -13.69 -8.01
N GLY A 275 -4.32 -12.59 -8.68
CA GLY A 275 -4.00 -12.40 -10.10
C GLY A 275 -4.57 -11.10 -10.64
N PHE A 276 -4.53 -10.93 -11.97
CA PHE A 276 -5.09 -9.75 -12.66
C PHE A 276 -6.39 -10.04 -13.42
N HIS A 277 -6.89 -11.25 -13.31
CA HIS A 277 -8.21 -11.70 -13.74
C HIS A 277 -8.61 -12.91 -12.91
N VAL A 278 -9.89 -13.27 -12.97
CA VAL A 278 -10.43 -14.46 -12.31
C VAL A 278 -10.70 -15.51 -13.40
N PRO A 279 -10.05 -16.69 -13.35
CA PRO A 279 -10.34 -17.79 -14.26
C PRO A 279 -11.82 -18.21 -14.20
N ALA A 280 -12.34 -18.72 -15.33
CA ALA A 280 -13.76 -19.01 -15.49
C ALA A 280 -14.32 -19.94 -14.37
N GLU A 281 -13.54 -20.94 -13.98
CA GLU A 281 -13.90 -21.90 -12.92
C GLU A 281 -13.95 -21.27 -11.51
N LYS A 282 -13.29 -20.13 -11.30
CA LYS A 282 -13.28 -19.36 -10.04
C LYS A 282 -14.27 -18.19 -10.04
N MET A 283 -14.85 -17.83 -11.18
CA MET A 283 -15.81 -16.72 -11.29
C MET A 283 -17.00 -16.83 -10.32
N PRO A 284 -17.54 -18.03 -10.01
CA PRO A 284 -18.60 -18.16 -9.01
C PRO A 284 -18.22 -17.69 -7.60
N ARG A 285 -16.92 -17.50 -7.31
CA ARG A 285 -16.41 -17.00 -6.01
C ARG A 285 -16.18 -15.49 -6.00
N LEU A 286 -16.40 -14.79 -7.11
CA LEU A 286 -16.14 -13.34 -7.22
C LEU A 286 -17.21 -12.53 -6.51
N ALA A 287 -16.81 -11.77 -5.48
CA ALA A 287 -17.71 -10.88 -4.75
C ALA A 287 -18.17 -9.69 -5.60
N GLN A 288 -19.45 -9.34 -5.49
CA GLN A 288 -20.08 -8.24 -6.21
C GLN A 288 -20.48 -7.10 -5.25
N PRO A 289 -20.48 -5.84 -5.71
CA PRO A 289 -20.96 -4.70 -4.92
C PRO A 289 -22.47 -4.74 -4.77
N LEU A 290 -22.97 -3.87 -3.87
CA LEU A 290 -24.41 -3.59 -3.83
C LEU A 290 -24.89 -3.10 -5.19
N PRO A 291 -26.15 -3.43 -5.58
CA PRO A 291 -26.76 -2.90 -6.78
C PRO A 291 -26.75 -1.35 -6.80
N ARG A 292 -26.71 -0.77 -8.00
CA ARG A 292 -26.79 0.68 -8.13
C ARG A 292 -28.10 1.20 -7.54
N PRO A 293 -28.07 2.28 -6.74
CA PRO A 293 -29.30 2.94 -6.31
C PRO A 293 -30.09 3.44 -7.52
N ALA A 294 -31.40 3.33 -7.48
CA ALA A 294 -32.29 3.84 -8.52
C ALA A 294 -32.16 5.38 -8.73
N SER A 295 -31.64 6.11 -7.74
CA SER A 295 -31.42 7.56 -7.75
C SER A 295 -30.36 8.04 -8.75
N GLY A 296 -29.71 7.16 -9.52
CA GLY A 296 -28.70 7.54 -10.50
C GLY A 296 -27.41 8.14 -9.91
N ALA A 297 -27.21 8.02 -8.60
CA ALA A 297 -25.97 8.46 -8.00
C ALA A 297 -24.77 7.79 -8.70
N PHE A 298 -23.74 8.58 -8.98
CA PHE A 298 -22.55 8.15 -9.67
C PHE A 298 -21.94 6.91 -8.97
N VAL A 299 -21.96 5.80 -9.66
CA VAL A 299 -21.25 4.57 -9.26
C VAL A 299 -20.25 4.29 -10.36
N SER A 300 -18.96 4.34 -10.02
CA SER A 300 -17.91 4.01 -10.98
C SER A 300 -18.11 2.61 -11.54
N ALA A 301 -17.79 2.43 -12.82
CA ALA A 301 -17.83 1.12 -13.45
C ALA A 301 -16.95 0.13 -12.70
N GLN A 302 -17.42 -1.11 -12.54
CA GLN A 302 -16.60 -2.16 -11.98
C GLN A 302 -15.52 -2.58 -12.98
N ILE A 303 -14.29 -2.78 -12.52
CA ILE A 303 -13.23 -3.35 -13.34
C ILE A 303 -13.67 -4.76 -13.77
N ASP A 304 -13.68 -5.02 -15.08
CA ASP A 304 -13.96 -6.36 -15.62
C ASP A 304 -12.74 -7.26 -15.38
N VAL A 305 -12.88 -8.23 -14.51
CA VAL A 305 -11.84 -9.21 -14.17
C VAL A 305 -12.12 -10.60 -14.74
N SER A 306 -13.11 -10.74 -15.63
CA SER A 306 -13.50 -12.03 -16.22
C SER A 306 -12.51 -12.56 -17.27
N LYS A 307 -11.61 -11.71 -17.76
CA LYS A 307 -10.61 -12.03 -18.77
C LYS A 307 -9.28 -11.33 -18.51
N PRO A 308 -8.16 -11.85 -19.03
CA PRO A 308 -6.88 -11.19 -18.96
C PRO A 308 -6.94 -9.76 -19.53
N PRO A 309 -6.39 -8.76 -18.85
CA PRO A 309 -6.38 -7.37 -19.34
C PRO A 309 -5.38 -7.19 -20.48
N GLY A 310 -5.59 -6.19 -21.34
CA GLY A 310 -4.59 -5.73 -22.30
C GLY A 310 -3.35 -5.16 -21.60
N ASN A 311 -3.57 -4.49 -20.46
CA ASN A 311 -2.56 -3.82 -19.64
C ASN A 311 -2.76 -4.17 -18.17
N ASP A 312 -1.73 -4.67 -17.49
CA ASP A 312 -1.77 -4.99 -16.06
C ASP A 312 -1.64 -3.71 -15.25
N SER A 313 -2.75 -3.23 -14.67
CA SER A 313 -2.73 -2.03 -13.82
C SER A 313 -2.04 -2.31 -12.49
N GLY A 314 -0.84 -1.77 -12.29
CA GLY A 314 -0.13 -1.81 -11.01
C GLY A 314 -0.80 -0.97 -9.92
N GLY A 315 -1.71 -0.07 -10.30
CA GLY A 315 -2.46 0.78 -9.39
C GLY A 315 -3.74 0.15 -8.86
N ALA A 316 -4.41 -0.76 -9.63
CA ALA A 316 -5.75 -1.22 -9.24
C ALA A 316 -6.19 -2.57 -9.85
N GLY A 317 -5.36 -3.24 -10.64
CA GLY A 317 -5.80 -4.34 -11.52
C GLY A 317 -5.96 -5.71 -10.86
N ALA A 318 -5.48 -5.90 -9.64
CA ALA A 318 -5.41 -7.23 -9.04
C ALA A 318 -6.72 -7.66 -8.33
N VAL A 319 -6.85 -8.98 -8.20
CA VAL A 319 -7.84 -9.68 -7.37
C VAL A 319 -7.11 -10.53 -6.35
N ALA A 320 -7.76 -10.79 -5.21
CA ALA A 320 -7.26 -11.69 -4.17
C ALA A 320 -8.38 -12.13 -3.21
N THR A 321 -8.11 -13.19 -2.43
CA THR A 321 -8.87 -13.52 -1.22
C THR A 321 -8.31 -12.81 0.01
N ALA A 322 -9.06 -12.82 1.11
CA ALA A 322 -8.57 -12.29 2.39
C ALA A 322 -7.35 -13.07 2.88
N MET A 323 -7.33 -14.38 2.72
CA MET A 323 -6.22 -15.23 3.15
C MET A 323 -4.97 -15.00 2.31
N ASP A 324 -5.08 -14.88 1.00
CA ASP A 324 -3.94 -14.57 0.14
C ASP A 324 -3.28 -13.26 0.57
N TYR A 325 -4.08 -12.21 0.79
CA TYR A 325 -3.54 -10.93 1.19
C TYR A 325 -3.00 -10.91 2.63
N LEU A 326 -3.57 -11.75 3.52
CA LEU A 326 -3.02 -11.96 4.86
C LEU A 326 -1.63 -12.60 4.80
N ARG A 327 -1.40 -13.57 3.90
CA ARG A 327 -0.11 -14.21 3.66
C ARG A 327 0.94 -13.20 3.18
N PHE A 328 0.59 -12.35 2.21
CA PHE A 328 1.45 -11.24 1.79
C PHE A 328 1.79 -10.31 2.97
N SER A 329 0.79 -9.90 3.75
CA SER A 329 0.97 -9.01 4.89
C SER A 329 1.85 -9.65 5.98
N GLN A 330 1.68 -10.95 6.24
CA GLN A 330 2.52 -11.68 7.20
C GLN A 330 3.96 -11.83 6.69
N ALA A 331 4.17 -12.07 5.40
CA ALA A 331 5.51 -12.10 4.82
C ALA A 331 6.22 -10.75 5.01
N MET A 332 5.53 -9.64 4.80
CA MET A 332 6.08 -8.30 5.03
C MET A 332 6.38 -8.05 6.51
N LEU A 333 5.49 -8.44 7.43
CA LEU A 333 5.72 -8.36 8.87
C LEU A 333 6.96 -9.16 9.31
N ASN A 334 7.17 -10.33 8.72
CA ASN A 334 8.31 -11.21 8.99
C ASN A 334 9.61 -10.77 8.25
N GLY A 335 9.65 -9.56 7.69
CA GLY A 335 10.81 -9.07 6.95
C GLY A 335 11.05 -9.80 5.63
N GLY A 336 9.99 -10.07 4.89
CA GLY A 336 10.03 -10.64 3.54
C GLY A 336 10.07 -12.16 3.48
N THR A 337 9.72 -12.86 4.55
CA THR A 337 9.77 -14.34 4.60
C THR A 337 8.47 -14.92 5.15
N LEU A 338 7.95 -15.97 4.52
CA LEU A 338 6.81 -16.76 5.02
C LEU A 338 6.96 -18.22 4.60
N ASP A 339 6.64 -19.16 5.50
CA ASP A 339 6.70 -20.62 5.27
C ASP A 339 8.04 -21.08 4.66
N GLY A 340 9.15 -20.48 5.11
CA GLY A 340 10.49 -20.75 4.60
C GLY A 340 10.83 -20.11 3.25
N GLN A 341 9.87 -19.46 2.59
CA GLN A 341 10.07 -18.75 1.33
C GLN A 341 10.44 -17.29 1.58
N ARG A 342 11.58 -16.86 1.05
CA ARG A 342 12.02 -15.45 1.09
C ARG A 342 11.72 -14.77 -0.24
N ILE A 343 10.92 -13.71 -0.19
CA ILE A 343 10.57 -12.90 -1.37
C ILE A 343 11.41 -11.62 -1.48
N ILE A 344 11.82 -11.05 -0.34
CA ILE A 344 12.77 -9.92 -0.23
C ILE A 344 13.56 -10.02 1.08
N SER A 345 14.61 -9.22 1.21
CA SER A 345 15.39 -9.12 2.46
C SER A 345 14.63 -8.34 3.54
N ARG A 346 15.01 -8.57 4.80
CA ARG A 346 14.46 -7.84 5.95
C ARG A 346 14.68 -6.33 5.83
N THR A 347 15.83 -5.93 5.33
CA THR A 347 16.16 -4.51 5.16
C THR A 347 15.34 -3.85 4.05
N THR A 348 15.05 -4.55 2.96
CA THR A 348 14.17 -4.07 1.89
C THR A 348 12.73 -3.96 2.37
N ALA A 349 12.22 -4.93 3.12
CA ALA A 349 10.88 -4.85 3.72
C ALA A 349 10.76 -3.66 4.68
N ALA A 350 11.76 -3.44 5.54
CA ALA A 350 11.82 -2.29 6.44
C ALA A 350 11.89 -0.96 5.68
N LEU A 351 12.68 -0.89 4.60
CA LEU A 351 12.75 0.29 3.74
C LEU A 351 11.39 0.60 3.13
N MET A 352 10.67 -0.40 2.61
CA MET A 352 9.35 -0.20 2.01
C MET A 352 8.33 0.36 3.01
N MET A 353 8.37 -0.07 4.27
CA MET A 353 7.46 0.33 5.34
C MET A 353 7.98 1.51 6.18
N SER A 354 8.98 2.26 5.71
CA SER A 354 9.45 3.51 6.30
C SER A 354 8.79 4.73 5.64
N ASP A 355 8.70 5.86 6.34
CA ASP A 355 8.23 7.09 5.73
C ASP A 355 9.27 7.68 4.77
N HIS A 356 8.88 7.93 3.53
CA HIS A 356 9.68 8.52 2.47
C HIS A 356 9.20 9.91 2.03
N THR A 357 8.18 10.44 2.69
CA THR A 357 7.60 11.75 2.35
C THR A 357 8.12 12.88 3.22
N GLY A 358 8.42 12.61 4.49
CA GLY A 358 8.81 13.64 5.45
C GLY A 358 7.76 14.74 5.51
N ASP A 359 8.20 16.00 5.65
CA ASP A 359 7.34 17.19 5.77
C ASP A 359 6.83 17.73 4.43
N ARG A 360 6.83 16.93 3.36
CA ARG A 360 6.31 17.39 2.05
C ARG A 360 4.81 17.63 2.14
N PRO A 361 4.32 18.74 1.56
CA PRO A 361 2.89 19.02 1.55
C PRO A 361 2.15 17.97 0.70
N GLY A 362 1.03 17.49 1.22
CA GLY A 362 0.06 16.73 0.44
C GLY A 362 -0.86 17.66 -0.35
N ILE A 363 -1.26 17.30 -1.56
CA ILE A 363 -2.16 18.10 -2.40
C ILE A 363 -3.20 17.19 -3.06
N PRO A 364 -4.47 17.56 -3.01
CA PRO A 364 -5.21 18.30 -1.97
C PRO A 364 -5.52 17.42 -0.76
N PHE A 365 -5.32 16.10 -0.86
CA PHE A 365 -5.53 15.13 0.21
C PHE A 365 -4.22 14.47 0.57
N THR A 366 -3.91 14.38 1.85
CA THR A 366 -2.88 13.47 2.34
C THR A 366 -3.35 12.03 2.18
N ALA A 367 -2.41 11.06 2.16
CA ALA A 367 -2.78 9.65 2.09
C ALA A 367 -3.74 9.25 3.23
N SER A 368 -3.53 9.78 4.43
CA SER A 368 -4.35 9.49 5.59
C SER A 368 -5.77 10.03 5.47
N GLU A 369 -5.94 11.25 4.94
CA GLU A 369 -7.26 11.81 4.70
C GLU A 369 -8.04 11.02 3.65
N LEU A 370 -7.36 10.56 2.59
CA LEU A 370 -7.95 9.70 1.57
C LEU A 370 -8.46 8.37 2.13
N LEU A 371 -7.75 7.78 3.10
CA LEU A 371 -8.05 6.44 3.61
C LEU A 371 -8.86 6.43 4.91
N LEU A 372 -8.50 7.25 5.87
CA LEU A 372 -9.06 7.24 7.23
C LEU A 372 -9.70 8.56 7.64
N GLY A 373 -9.48 9.65 6.89
CA GLY A 373 -9.91 11.00 7.24
C GLY A 373 -9.18 11.54 8.49
N THR A 374 -7.93 11.14 8.72
CA THR A 374 -7.13 11.55 9.89
C THR A 374 -5.72 11.94 9.46
N GLN A 375 -4.96 12.58 10.37
CA GLN A 375 -3.53 12.90 10.20
C GLN A 375 -2.64 11.82 10.85
N GLY A 376 -1.32 12.05 10.89
CA GLY A 376 -0.36 11.20 11.61
C GLY A 376 0.19 10.03 10.80
N TYR A 377 0.13 10.15 9.48
CA TYR A 377 0.72 9.18 8.56
C TYR A 377 1.55 9.89 7.49
N GLY A 378 2.69 9.29 7.14
CA GLY A 378 3.45 9.54 5.93
C GLY A 378 3.20 8.48 4.87
N PHE A 379 4.09 8.43 3.86
CA PHE A 379 4.00 7.45 2.78
C PHE A 379 5.37 6.81 2.52
N GLY A 380 5.38 5.49 2.52
CA GLY A 380 6.53 4.66 2.21
C GLY A 380 6.61 4.29 0.72
N LEU A 381 7.18 3.12 0.43
CA LEU A 381 7.23 2.60 -0.93
C LEU A 381 6.00 1.71 -1.20
N GLY A 382 4.89 2.35 -1.53
CA GLY A 382 3.60 1.71 -1.79
C GLY A 382 2.71 1.48 -0.57
N PHE A 383 3.09 1.97 0.60
CA PHE A 383 2.34 1.89 1.85
C PHE A 383 2.13 3.27 2.47
N MET A 384 1.00 3.48 3.11
CA MET A 384 0.85 4.53 4.10
C MET A 384 1.48 4.06 5.41
N VAL A 385 2.31 4.89 6.03
CA VAL A 385 3.08 4.55 7.23
C VAL A 385 2.73 5.48 8.36
N ARG A 386 2.40 4.94 9.54
CA ARG A 386 2.08 5.74 10.72
C ARG A 386 3.34 6.35 11.31
N THR A 387 3.37 7.68 11.41
CA THR A 387 4.55 8.42 11.88
C THR A 387 4.55 8.67 13.40
N GLY A 388 3.36 8.69 14.03
CA GLY A 388 3.23 8.96 15.45
C GLY A 388 2.04 8.28 16.11
N GLN A 389 2.01 8.24 17.42
CA GLN A 389 0.97 7.54 18.17
C GLN A 389 -0.19 8.49 18.42
N GLY A 390 -0.66 9.25 18.76
CA GLY A 390 -1.85 10.01 19.14
C GLY A 390 -2.53 10.75 18.00
N MET A 391 -1.77 11.25 17.04
CA MET A 391 -2.29 12.15 16.00
C MET A 391 -3.32 11.49 15.06
N ALA A 392 -3.24 10.19 14.85
CA ALA A 392 -4.12 9.50 13.92
C ALA A 392 -5.57 9.36 14.39
N GLY A 393 -5.87 9.52 15.66
CA GLY A 393 -7.23 9.38 16.21
C GLY A 393 -7.85 7.98 16.03
N VAL A 394 -7.05 6.98 15.70
CA VAL A 394 -7.42 5.58 15.57
C VAL A 394 -6.37 4.69 16.22
N HIS A 395 -6.74 3.46 16.60
CA HIS A 395 -5.81 2.48 17.16
C HIS A 395 -4.67 2.18 16.20
N GLY A 396 -3.54 1.72 16.73
CA GLY A 396 -2.34 1.30 15.99
C GLY A 396 -1.08 1.89 16.56
N SER A 397 0.07 1.48 16.07
CA SER A 397 1.39 1.85 16.58
C SER A 397 2.19 2.65 15.54
N ALA A 398 3.14 3.47 15.99
CA ALA A 398 4.12 4.08 15.08
C ALA A 398 4.88 2.99 14.31
N GLY A 399 5.07 3.16 13.02
CA GLY A 399 5.64 2.17 12.12
C GLY A 399 4.62 1.19 11.51
N GLU A 400 3.33 1.30 11.88
CA GLU A 400 2.27 0.56 11.20
C GLU A 400 2.23 0.93 9.71
N ALA A 401 2.16 -0.08 8.84
CA ALA A 401 2.02 0.09 7.40
C ALA A 401 0.63 -0.40 6.94
N MET A 402 -0.01 0.32 6.00
CA MET A 402 -1.33 -0.03 5.51
C MET A 402 -1.59 0.49 4.11
N TRP A 403 -2.64 0.00 3.48
CA TRP A 403 -3.29 0.60 2.33
C TRP A 403 -4.72 0.08 2.19
N ALA A 404 -5.46 0.56 1.17
CA ALA A 404 -6.85 0.15 0.98
C ALA A 404 -7.25 0.18 -0.49
N GLY A 405 -8.36 -0.50 -0.81
CA GLY A 405 -8.94 -0.54 -2.14
C GLY A 405 -10.23 0.30 -2.27
N TYR A 406 -10.50 0.72 -3.51
CA TYR A 406 -11.69 1.50 -3.86
C TYR A 406 -13.00 0.77 -3.52
N GLY A 407 -13.04 -0.56 -3.66
CA GLY A 407 -14.21 -1.39 -3.35
C GLY A 407 -14.50 -1.60 -1.86
N GLY A 408 -13.71 -1.01 -0.94
CA GLY A 408 -13.88 -1.18 0.50
C GLY A 408 -12.90 -2.16 1.16
N THR A 409 -11.98 -2.73 0.39
CA THR A 409 -10.93 -3.58 0.93
C THR A 409 -9.92 -2.76 1.73
N TYR A 410 -9.29 -3.38 2.74
CA TYR A 410 -8.34 -2.71 3.63
C TYR A 410 -7.42 -3.73 4.30
N PHE A 411 -6.18 -3.36 4.57
CA PHE A 411 -5.24 -4.14 5.37
C PHE A 411 -4.32 -3.24 6.18
N TRP A 412 -3.76 -3.79 7.25
CA TRP A 412 -2.63 -3.18 7.96
C TRP A 412 -1.69 -4.23 8.53
N ILE A 413 -0.47 -3.80 8.73
CA ILE A 413 0.65 -4.53 9.33
C ILE A 413 1.14 -3.69 10.49
N ASP A 414 1.04 -4.17 11.72
CA ASP A 414 1.56 -3.49 12.91
C ASP A 414 2.72 -4.29 13.50
N PRO A 415 3.97 -3.88 13.25
CA PRO A 415 5.14 -4.59 13.74
C PRO A 415 5.26 -4.60 15.27
N LYS A 416 4.77 -3.56 15.94
CA LYS A 416 4.84 -3.47 17.40
C LYS A 416 3.91 -4.47 18.07
N GLU A 417 2.66 -4.54 17.61
CA GLU A 417 1.66 -5.48 18.12
C GLU A 417 1.77 -6.86 17.49
N GLN A 418 2.65 -7.03 16.50
CA GLN A 418 2.81 -8.25 15.70
C GLN A 418 1.47 -8.72 15.09
N ILE A 419 0.68 -7.76 14.59
CA ILE A 419 -0.64 -7.98 13.99
C ILE A 419 -0.58 -7.72 12.50
N VAL A 420 -1.22 -8.62 11.75
CA VAL A 420 -1.67 -8.38 10.38
C VAL A 420 -3.16 -8.62 10.31
N ALA A 421 -3.88 -7.74 9.61
CA ALA A 421 -5.31 -7.89 9.45
C ALA A 421 -5.76 -7.41 8.07
N VAL A 422 -6.77 -8.08 7.54
CA VAL A 422 -7.35 -7.83 6.22
C VAL A 422 -8.87 -7.79 6.34
N LEU A 423 -9.47 -6.75 5.79
CA LEU A 423 -10.92 -6.63 5.55
C LEU A 423 -11.16 -6.66 4.05
N MET A 424 -11.97 -7.59 3.59
CA MET A 424 -12.46 -7.65 2.22
C MET A 424 -13.95 -7.38 2.18
N SER A 425 -14.38 -6.45 1.33
CA SER A 425 -15.77 -6.15 1.00
C SER A 425 -15.83 -5.48 -0.38
N GLN A 426 -17.02 -5.38 -0.95
CA GLN A 426 -17.32 -4.54 -2.10
C GLN A 426 -18.35 -3.49 -1.67
N GLY A 427 -17.99 -2.72 -0.64
CA GLY A 427 -18.84 -1.74 0.01
C GLY A 427 -18.90 -0.38 -0.71
N PRO A 428 -19.90 0.47 -0.38
CA PRO A 428 -20.06 1.80 -0.96
C PRO A 428 -18.88 2.73 -0.66
N ALA A 429 -18.56 3.60 -1.60
CA ALA A 429 -17.46 4.57 -1.48
C ALA A 429 -17.59 5.49 -0.26
N ALA A 430 -18.81 5.97 0.02
CA ALA A 430 -19.08 6.95 1.09
C ALA A 430 -18.78 6.42 2.51
N THR A 431 -18.85 5.10 2.74
CA THR A 431 -18.72 4.50 4.07
C THR A 431 -17.38 3.79 4.31
N ARG A 432 -16.50 3.76 3.31
CA ARG A 432 -15.21 3.05 3.40
C ARG A 432 -14.35 3.48 4.58
N GLY A 433 -14.19 4.77 4.81
CA GLY A 433 -13.42 5.30 5.94
C GLY A 433 -13.99 4.89 7.30
N TYR A 434 -15.32 4.82 7.41
CA TYR A 434 -15.99 4.33 8.62
C TYR A 434 -15.65 2.86 8.90
N TYR A 435 -15.79 1.97 7.91
CA TYR A 435 -15.52 0.53 8.12
C TYR A 435 -14.05 0.22 8.37
N ARG A 436 -13.12 0.98 7.77
CA ARG A 436 -11.68 0.85 8.05
C ARG A 436 -11.36 1.23 9.50
N LYS A 437 -11.95 2.30 10.02
CA LYS A 437 -11.81 2.67 11.44
C LYS A 437 -12.47 1.67 12.36
N MET A 438 -13.68 1.22 12.03
CA MET A 438 -14.44 0.26 12.82
C MET A 438 -13.71 -1.08 12.96
N VAL A 439 -13.24 -1.69 11.88
CA VAL A 439 -12.51 -2.97 11.96
C VAL A 439 -11.25 -2.83 12.80
N LYS A 440 -10.52 -1.73 12.62
CA LYS A 440 -9.32 -1.45 13.40
C LYS A 440 -9.63 -1.34 14.90
N GLN A 441 -10.59 -0.53 15.26
CA GLN A 441 -11.05 -0.37 16.64
C GLN A 441 -11.47 -1.71 17.27
N LEU A 442 -12.26 -2.50 16.55
CA LEU A 442 -12.79 -3.75 17.05
C LEU A 442 -11.73 -4.87 17.14
N VAL A 443 -10.68 -4.83 16.31
CA VAL A 443 -9.54 -5.74 16.44
C VAL A 443 -8.66 -5.34 17.62
N TYR A 444 -8.23 -4.08 17.72
CA TYR A 444 -7.32 -3.66 18.79
C TYR A 444 -7.93 -3.76 20.19
N GLN A 445 -9.25 -3.56 20.37
CA GLN A 445 -9.90 -3.72 21.68
C GLN A 445 -9.91 -5.17 22.18
N SER A 446 -9.56 -6.13 21.33
CA SER A 446 -9.45 -7.54 21.72
C SER A 446 -8.09 -7.92 22.30
N ILE A 447 -7.08 -7.06 22.21
CA ILE A 447 -5.76 -7.24 22.83
C ILE A 447 -5.93 -7.14 24.36
N ILE A 448 -5.34 -8.09 25.10
CA ILE A 448 -5.48 -8.21 26.57
C ILE A 448 -4.15 -8.40 27.32
N ASP A 449 -3.02 -8.43 26.61
CA ASP A 449 -1.66 -8.50 27.17
C ASP A 449 -0.92 -7.15 27.12
#